data_05b8e6cac220a83a3b481d8c5f50d701
#
_entry.id   05b8e6cac220a83a3b481d8c5f50d701
#
_cell.length_a   1.000
_cell.length_b   1.000
_cell.length_c   1.000
_cell.angle_alpha   90.00
_cell.angle_beta   90.00
_cell.angle_gamma   90.00
#
_symmetry.space_group_name_H-M   'P 1'
#
loop_
_entity.id
_entity.type
_entity.pdbx_description
1 polymer ?
#
loop_
_entity_poly.entity_id
_entity_poly.type
_entity_poly.pdbx_seq_one_letter_code
_entity_poly.pdbx_strand_id
1 'polypeptide(L)'
;MLNIPKDKQELAVFLSGMEQRVMEIENELNRLDNISITTDQFVATAVLCSCPDAGVGGGSTPGLSDPVYIAYLRAKEDAEKMKVDIQKKKKQLEQEKWQIQYCTFMIDTHLTEPEATLIRSKYIRKGGYESFVWKYGKKLSRATYYRRLDEAMEHLLLELNKAGRT
;
A
#
# COMPACT_ATOMS: atom_id res chain seq x y z
N MET A 1 9.83 -9.61 3.72
CA MET A 1 11.13 -8.91 3.75
C MET A 1 10.88 -7.43 3.57
N LEU A 2 11.48 -6.59 4.44
CA LEU A 2 11.47 -5.14 4.29
C LEU A 2 12.19 -4.77 3.00
N ASN A 3 11.51 -4.05 2.12
CA ASN A 3 12.16 -3.49 0.93
C ASN A 3 12.87 -2.18 1.35
N ILE A 4 14.03 -2.34 1.97
CA ILE A 4 14.82 -1.23 2.50
C ILE A 4 15.54 -0.55 1.33
N PRO A 5 15.50 0.79 1.22
CA PRO A 5 16.26 1.53 0.22
C PRO A 5 17.75 1.18 0.30
N LYS A 6 18.38 0.94 -0.84
CA LYS A 6 19.78 0.50 -0.92
C LYS A 6 20.76 1.66 -0.84
N ASP A 7 20.33 2.81 -1.29
CA ASP A 7 21.14 4.02 -1.33
C ASP A 7 20.35 5.28 -0.94
N LYS A 8 21.06 6.40 -0.83
CA LYS A 8 20.47 7.69 -0.47
C LYS A 8 19.46 8.21 -1.51
N GLN A 9 19.62 7.85 -2.78
CA GLN A 9 18.71 8.31 -3.83
C GLN A 9 17.37 7.58 -3.75
N GLU A 10 17.40 6.26 -3.60
CA GLU A 10 16.21 5.45 -3.35
C GLU A 10 15.50 5.90 -2.06
N LEU A 11 16.27 6.16 -0.99
CA LEU A 11 15.72 6.65 0.27
C LEU A 11 15.06 8.02 0.11
N ALA A 12 15.66 8.95 -0.64
CA ALA A 12 15.09 10.27 -0.90
C ALA A 12 13.76 10.19 -1.66
N VAL A 13 13.69 9.33 -2.68
CA VAL A 13 12.47 9.08 -3.45
C VAL A 13 11.40 8.46 -2.54
N PHE A 14 11.76 7.46 -1.76
CA PHE A 14 10.86 6.79 -0.81
C PHE A 14 10.26 7.79 0.19
N LEU A 15 11.11 8.59 0.88
CA LEU A 15 10.67 9.59 1.85
C LEU A 15 9.76 10.65 1.24
N SER A 16 10.06 11.10 0.01
CA SER A 16 9.27 12.13 -0.68
C SER A 16 7.88 11.65 -1.11
N GLY A 17 7.71 10.35 -1.26
CA GLY A 17 6.44 9.72 -1.65
C GLY A 17 5.61 9.17 -0.49
N MET A 18 6.15 9.10 0.72
CA MET A 18 5.55 8.36 1.84
C MET A 18 4.10 8.78 2.15
N GLU A 19 3.84 10.08 2.31
CA GLU A 19 2.49 10.57 2.68
C GLU A 19 1.47 10.26 1.59
N GLN A 20 1.83 10.52 0.33
CA GLN A 20 0.93 10.23 -0.79
C GLN A 20 0.69 8.71 -0.90
N ARG A 21 1.72 7.91 -0.71
CA ARG A 21 1.62 6.46 -0.80
C ARG A 21 0.74 5.86 0.30
N VAL A 22 0.80 6.39 1.51
CA VAL A 22 -0.12 5.98 2.60
C VAL A 22 -1.58 6.25 2.21
N MET A 23 -1.88 7.43 1.67
CA MET A 23 -3.23 7.76 1.22
C MET A 23 -3.70 6.83 0.08
N GLU A 24 -2.84 6.52 -0.88
CA GLU A 24 -3.15 5.59 -1.97
C GLU A 24 -3.44 4.18 -1.43
N ILE A 25 -2.64 3.70 -0.48
CA ILE A 25 -2.83 2.39 0.17
C ILE A 25 -4.17 2.36 0.92
N GLU A 26 -4.49 3.38 1.70
CA GLU A 26 -5.75 3.45 2.44
C GLU A 26 -6.97 3.48 1.52
N ASN A 27 -6.91 4.25 0.44
CA ASN A 27 -7.96 4.28 -0.58
C ASN A 27 -8.14 2.92 -1.27
N GLU A 28 -7.04 2.25 -1.61
CA GLU A 28 -7.11 0.93 -2.26
C GLU A 28 -7.58 -0.17 -1.29
N LEU A 29 -7.20 -0.12 -0.01
CA LEU A 29 -7.73 -1.03 1.02
C LEU A 29 -9.25 -0.86 1.17
N ASN A 30 -9.74 0.38 1.26
CA ASN A 30 -11.17 0.67 1.32
C ASN A 30 -11.91 0.18 0.07
N ARG A 31 -11.31 0.35 -1.11
CA ARG A 31 -11.86 -0.16 -2.36
C ARG A 31 -11.95 -1.69 -2.35
N LEU A 32 -10.91 -2.38 -1.89
CA LEU A 32 -10.87 -3.84 -1.81
C LEU A 32 -11.87 -4.38 -0.78
N ASP A 33 -12.13 -3.64 0.30
CA ASP A 33 -13.18 -3.99 1.27
C ASP A 33 -14.58 -3.93 0.64
N ASN A 34 -14.86 -2.88 -0.14
CA ASN A 34 -16.11 -2.74 -0.85
C ASN A 34 -16.33 -3.83 -1.91
N ILE A 35 -15.29 -4.23 -2.66
CA ILE A 35 -15.36 -5.32 -3.65
C ILE A 35 -15.64 -6.65 -2.95
N SER A 36 -15.04 -6.91 -1.78
CA SER A 36 -15.26 -8.15 -1.02
C SER A 36 -16.74 -8.32 -0.61
N ILE A 37 -17.41 -7.23 -0.26
CA ILE A 37 -18.87 -7.25 0.08
C ILE A 37 -19.70 -7.54 -1.17
N THR A 38 -19.34 -6.96 -2.31
CA THR A 38 -20.10 -7.09 -3.57
C THR A 38 -19.94 -8.46 -4.24
N THR A 39 -18.88 -9.22 -3.89
CA THR A 39 -18.62 -10.54 -4.49
C THR A 39 -19.74 -11.55 -4.20
N ASP A 40 -20.33 -11.52 -3.01
CA ASP A 40 -21.45 -12.41 -2.67
C ASP A 40 -22.73 -12.03 -3.43
N GLN A 41 -22.94 -10.75 -3.70
CA GLN A 41 -24.03 -10.26 -4.57
C GLN A 41 -23.80 -10.63 -6.03
N PHE A 42 -22.54 -10.63 -6.50
CA PHE A 42 -22.19 -11.02 -7.86
C PHE A 42 -22.50 -12.48 -8.15
N VAL A 43 -22.25 -13.40 -7.22
CA VAL A 43 -22.59 -14.82 -7.34
C VAL A 43 -24.10 -15.00 -7.48
N ALA A 44 -24.90 -14.31 -6.65
CA ALA A 44 -26.34 -14.36 -6.73
C ALA A 44 -26.87 -13.82 -8.06
N THR A 45 -26.30 -12.74 -8.57
CA THR A 45 -26.70 -12.14 -9.85
C THR A 45 -26.33 -13.02 -11.04
N ALA A 46 -25.11 -13.61 -11.03
CA ALA A 46 -24.66 -14.52 -12.09
C ALA A 46 -25.55 -15.77 -12.20
N VAL A 47 -26.03 -16.28 -11.07
CA VAL A 47 -26.98 -17.41 -11.06
C VAL A 47 -28.33 -17.00 -11.65
N LEU A 48 -28.84 -15.82 -11.28
CA LEU A 48 -30.11 -15.30 -11.82
C LEU A 48 -30.04 -15.03 -13.33
N CYS A 49 -28.95 -14.50 -13.84
CA CYS A 49 -28.74 -14.21 -15.26
C CYS A 49 -28.54 -15.48 -16.12
N SER A 50 -28.13 -16.59 -15.47
CA SER A 50 -27.91 -17.87 -16.18
C SER A 50 -29.17 -18.74 -16.28
N CYS A 51 -30.27 -18.32 -15.70
CA CYS A 51 -31.55 -18.97 -15.90
C CYS A 51 -32.04 -18.66 -17.35
N PRO A 52 -32.06 -19.59 -18.28
CA PRO A 52 -32.75 -19.38 -19.55
C PRO A 52 -34.23 -19.11 -19.23
N ASP A 53 -34.83 -18.16 -19.93
CA ASP A 53 -36.26 -17.91 -19.87
C ASP A 53 -36.97 -19.28 -19.87
N ALA A 54 -37.76 -19.54 -18.85
CA ALA A 54 -38.48 -20.78 -18.70
C ALA A 54 -39.55 -20.88 -19.79
N GLY A 55 -39.09 -21.12 -21.01
CA GLY A 55 -39.93 -21.58 -22.13
C GLY A 55 -40.46 -22.94 -21.78
N VAL A 56 -41.76 -23.00 -21.61
CA VAL A 56 -42.57 -24.16 -21.35
C VAL A 56 -42.27 -25.27 -22.37
N GLY A 57 -41.82 -26.43 -21.88
CA GLY A 57 -41.91 -27.65 -22.68
C GLY A 57 -40.60 -28.38 -22.90
N GLY A 58 -40.41 -29.45 -22.16
CA GLY A 58 -39.38 -30.44 -22.44
C GLY A 58 -38.94 -31.17 -21.18
N GLY A 59 -39.57 -32.33 -20.90
CA GLY A 59 -39.10 -33.23 -19.84
C GLY A 59 -37.65 -33.61 -20.07
N SER A 60 -36.74 -33.09 -19.28
CA SER A 60 -35.37 -33.54 -19.27
C SER A 60 -35.19 -34.57 -18.18
N THR A 61 -34.72 -35.75 -18.60
CA THR A 61 -34.12 -36.76 -17.73
C THR A 61 -33.11 -36.12 -16.76
N PRO A 62 -33.09 -36.50 -15.47
CA PRO A 62 -32.13 -36.01 -14.53
C PRO A 62 -30.74 -36.63 -14.81
N GLY A 63 -30.01 -36.01 -15.71
CA GLY A 63 -28.68 -36.38 -16.10
C GLY A 63 -27.75 -35.19 -16.01
N LEU A 64 -26.99 -35.14 -14.97
CA LEU A 64 -25.62 -34.55 -14.74
C LEU A 64 -25.20 -33.21 -15.40
N SER A 65 -26.06 -32.47 -16.07
CA SER A 65 -25.69 -31.17 -16.65
C SER A 65 -26.85 -30.19 -16.67
N ASP A 66 -27.33 -29.82 -15.48
CA ASP A 66 -28.14 -28.61 -15.35
C ASP A 66 -27.22 -27.40 -15.64
N PRO A 67 -27.43 -26.70 -16.77
CA PRO A 67 -26.58 -25.58 -17.15
C PRO A 67 -26.57 -24.48 -16.08
N VAL A 68 -27.63 -24.32 -15.31
CA VAL A 68 -27.73 -23.39 -14.19
C VAL A 68 -26.81 -23.83 -13.04
N TYR A 69 -26.77 -25.11 -12.73
CA TYR A 69 -25.90 -25.65 -11.68
C TYR A 69 -24.41 -25.51 -12.06
N ILE A 70 -24.07 -25.78 -13.33
CA ILE A 70 -22.69 -25.60 -13.82
C ILE A 70 -22.28 -24.12 -13.78
N ALA A 71 -23.17 -23.20 -14.17
CA ALA A 71 -22.93 -21.75 -14.10
C ALA A 71 -22.73 -21.30 -12.63
N TYR A 72 -23.52 -21.82 -11.71
CA TYR A 72 -23.36 -21.56 -10.27
C TYR A 72 -22.01 -22.03 -9.75
N LEU A 73 -21.60 -23.25 -10.08
CA LEU A 73 -20.29 -23.78 -9.63
C LEU A 73 -19.13 -22.94 -10.17
N ARG A 74 -19.16 -22.56 -11.45
CA ARG A 74 -18.13 -21.69 -12.04
C ARG A 74 -18.10 -20.32 -11.38
N ALA A 75 -19.24 -19.68 -11.21
CA ALA A 75 -19.34 -18.38 -10.55
C ALA A 75 -18.81 -18.45 -9.09
N LYS A 76 -19.09 -19.54 -8.38
CA LYS A 76 -18.59 -19.77 -7.03
C LYS A 76 -17.07 -19.94 -7.01
N GLU A 77 -16.52 -20.76 -7.91
CA GLU A 77 -15.05 -20.95 -8.01
C GLU A 77 -14.33 -19.63 -8.35
N ASP A 78 -14.88 -18.84 -9.27
CA ASP A 78 -14.30 -17.55 -9.67
C ASP A 78 -14.38 -16.53 -8.51
N ALA A 79 -15.49 -16.53 -7.77
CA ALA A 79 -15.63 -15.71 -6.57
C ALA A 79 -14.63 -16.10 -5.47
N GLU A 80 -14.39 -17.40 -5.27
CA GLU A 80 -13.40 -17.87 -4.30
C GLU A 80 -11.96 -17.47 -4.71
N LYS A 81 -11.60 -17.63 -5.98
CA LYS A 81 -10.32 -17.16 -6.52
C LYS A 81 -10.16 -15.65 -6.31
N MET A 82 -11.19 -14.87 -6.65
CA MET A 82 -11.19 -13.41 -6.46
C MET A 82 -11.01 -13.03 -4.98
N LYS A 83 -11.67 -13.72 -4.04
CA LYS A 83 -11.48 -13.50 -2.59
C LYS A 83 -10.03 -13.75 -2.16
N VAL A 84 -9.42 -14.82 -2.66
CA VAL A 84 -8.01 -15.15 -2.36
C VAL A 84 -7.07 -14.05 -2.90
N ASP A 85 -7.29 -13.58 -4.11
CA ASP A 85 -6.46 -12.55 -4.72
C ASP A 85 -6.62 -11.19 -4.02
N ILE A 86 -7.85 -10.83 -3.63
CA ILE A 86 -8.12 -9.66 -2.80
C ILE A 86 -7.37 -9.75 -1.46
N GLN A 87 -7.43 -10.89 -0.78
CA GLN A 87 -6.71 -11.08 0.49
C GLN A 87 -5.20 -10.97 0.34
N LYS A 88 -4.64 -11.56 -0.73
CA LYS A 88 -3.20 -11.42 -1.03
C LYS A 88 -2.82 -9.96 -1.25
N LYS A 89 -3.62 -9.23 -2.04
CA LYS A 89 -3.37 -7.82 -2.32
C LYS A 89 -3.48 -6.95 -1.07
N LYS A 90 -4.51 -7.18 -0.23
CA LYS A 90 -4.64 -6.49 1.08
C LYS A 90 -3.41 -6.71 1.94
N LYS A 91 -2.96 -7.96 2.09
CA LYS A 91 -1.77 -8.28 2.87
C LYS A 91 -0.51 -7.59 2.35
N GLN A 92 -0.36 -7.47 1.03
CA GLN A 92 0.77 -6.75 0.43
C GLN A 92 0.71 -5.25 0.74
N LEU A 93 -0.47 -4.63 0.63
CA LEU A 93 -0.67 -3.20 0.92
C LEU A 93 -0.47 -2.89 2.41
N GLU A 94 -0.97 -3.74 3.30
CA GLU A 94 -0.74 -3.61 4.74
C GLU A 94 0.73 -3.74 5.09
N GLN A 95 1.45 -4.64 4.45
CA GLN A 95 2.88 -4.82 4.62
C GLN A 95 3.68 -3.60 4.15
N GLU A 96 3.28 -3.00 3.02
CA GLU A 96 3.87 -1.76 2.52
C GLU A 96 3.58 -0.59 3.45
N LYS A 97 2.33 -0.45 3.94
CA LYS A 97 1.95 0.56 4.93
C LYS A 97 2.80 0.44 6.20
N TRP A 98 2.98 -0.77 6.67
CA TRP A 98 3.82 -1.04 7.84
C TRP A 98 5.28 -0.62 7.61
N GLN A 99 5.85 -0.86 6.41
CA GLN A 99 7.20 -0.41 6.07
C GLN A 99 7.34 1.11 6.15
N ILE A 100 6.35 1.84 5.66
CA ILE A 100 6.35 3.31 5.72
C ILE A 100 6.27 3.78 7.18
N GLN A 101 5.38 3.20 7.97
CA GLN A 101 5.24 3.51 9.40
C GLN A 101 6.53 3.19 10.17
N TYR A 102 7.17 2.07 9.85
CA TYR A 102 8.44 1.69 10.44
C TYR A 102 9.55 2.69 10.11
N CYS A 103 9.64 3.15 8.86
CA CYS A 103 10.59 4.20 8.50
C CYS A 103 10.35 5.50 9.28
N THR A 104 9.08 5.89 9.45
CA THR A 104 8.71 7.05 10.28
C THR A 104 9.16 6.86 11.73
N PHE A 105 8.91 5.68 12.30
CA PHE A 105 9.36 5.32 13.65
C PHE A 105 10.89 5.41 13.78
N MET A 106 11.64 4.93 12.79
CA MET A 106 13.11 5.02 12.81
C MET A 106 13.59 6.48 12.78
N ILE A 107 12.94 7.35 12.01
CA ILE A 107 13.25 8.78 12.03
C ILE A 107 13.01 9.39 13.41
N ASP A 108 11.96 8.96 14.10
CA ASP A 108 11.55 9.54 15.37
C ASP A 108 12.37 9.02 16.57
N THR A 109 12.88 7.80 16.48
CA THR A 109 13.54 7.13 17.62
C THR A 109 15.07 7.04 17.51
N HIS A 110 15.60 6.93 16.29
CA HIS A 110 17.03 6.70 16.08
C HIS A 110 17.80 7.92 15.59
N LEU A 111 17.11 8.93 15.05
CA LEU A 111 17.74 10.17 14.66
C LEU A 111 17.70 11.19 15.80
N THR A 112 18.69 12.07 15.84
CA THR A 112 18.63 13.23 16.72
C THR A 112 17.57 14.22 16.24
N GLU A 113 16.99 15.00 17.15
CA GLU A 113 15.96 16.00 16.82
C GLU A 113 16.34 16.93 15.65
N PRO A 114 17.59 17.44 15.54
CA PRO A 114 18.00 18.22 14.37
C PRO A 114 17.99 17.45 13.05
N GLU A 115 18.43 16.19 13.07
CA GLU A 115 18.45 15.32 11.88
C GLU A 115 17.03 14.98 11.40
N ALA A 116 16.18 14.54 12.33
CA ALA A 116 14.77 14.26 12.06
C ALA A 116 14.06 15.49 11.47
N THR A 117 14.31 16.67 12.02
CA THR A 117 13.75 17.93 11.54
C THR A 117 14.19 18.27 10.11
N LEU A 118 15.47 18.04 9.78
CA LEU A 118 16.02 18.25 8.44
C LEU A 118 15.36 17.33 7.42
N ILE A 119 15.28 16.04 7.72
CA ILE A 119 14.66 15.03 6.84
C ILE A 119 13.17 15.33 6.64
N ARG A 120 12.43 15.58 7.71
CA ARG A 120 10.99 15.89 7.62
C ARG A 120 10.74 17.18 6.83
N SER A 121 11.55 18.22 7.06
CA SER A 121 11.40 19.48 6.34
C SER A 121 11.65 19.33 4.85
N LYS A 122 12.69 18.58 4.47
CA LYS A 122 13.11 18.43 3.07
C LYS A 122 12.23 17.46 2.30
N TYR A 123 12.03 16.26 2.82
CA TYR A 123 11.44 15.16 2.06
C TYR A 123 9.94 15.01 2.33
N ILE A 124 9.50 15.07 3.57
CA ILE A 124 8.09 14.88 3.91
C ILE A 124 7.31 16.15 3.60
N ARG A 125 7.75 17.30 4.08
CA ARG A 125 7.10 18.61 3.83
C ARG A 125 7.47 19.26 2.50
N LYS A 126 8.33 18.62 1.71
CA LYS A 126 8.81 19.11 0.40
C LYS A 126 9.37 20.54 0.45
N GLY A 127 9.93 20.93 1.60
CA GLY A 127 10.50 22.25 1.84
C GLY A 127 11.92 22.38 1.30
N GLY A 128 12.29 23.59 0.91
CA GLY A 128 13.68 23.94 0.57
C GLY A 128 14.45 24.52 1.75
N TYR A 129 15.74 24.84 1.52
CA TYR A 129 16.60 25.51 2.48
C TYR A 129 15.95 26.80 3.03
N GLU A 130 15.36 27.61 2.18
CA GLU A 130 14.76 28.89 2.56
C GLU A 130 13.56 28.71 3.49
N SER A 131 12.68 27.76 3.20
CA SER A 131 11.53 27.43 4.06
C SER A 131 11.98 26.85 5.40
N PHE A 132 13.08 26.09 5.43
CA PHE A 132 13.67 25.57 6.65
C PHE A 132 14.19 26.71 7.55
N VAL A 133 14.97 27.64 6.98
CA VAL A 133 15.54 28.79 7.72
C VAL A 133 14.42 29.68 8.24
N TRP A 134 13.42 29.97 7.41
CA TRP A 134 12.27 30.78 7.80
C TRP A 134 11.50 30.18 8.99
N LYS A 135 11.27 28.86 8.94
CA LYS A 135 10.45 28.18 9.96
C LYS A 135 11.18 27.95 11.28
N TYR A 136 12.46 27.61 11.23
CA TYR A 136 13.23 27.21 12.40
C TYR A 136 14.22 28.27 12.89
N GLY A 137 14.27 29.43 12.25
CA GLY A 137 15.06 30.59 12.69
C GLY A 137 16.58 30.35 12.76
N LYS A 138 17.06 29.22 12.26
CA LYS A 138 18.48 28.83 12.35
C LYS A 138 19.27 29.47 11.21
N LYS A 139 20.22 30.35 11.53
CA LYS A 139 21.19 30.90 10.58
C LYS A 139 22.20 29.81 10.17
N LEU A 140 21.78 28.86 9.36
CA LEU A 140 22.68 27.90 8.74
C LEU A 140 23.05 28.39 7.35
N SER A 141 24.34 28.26 6.98
CA SER A 141 24.71 28.46 5.58
C SER A 141 24.09 27.36 4.72
N ARG A 142 23.80 27.66 3.45
CA ARG A 142 23.26 26.68 2.50
C ARG A 142 24.13 25.41 2.42
N ALA A 143 25.45 25.59 2.37
CA ALA A 143 26.39 24.47 2.35
C ALA A 143 26.30 23.60 3.62
N THR A 144 26.20 24.22 4.80
CA THR A 144 26.04 23.51 6.07
C THR A 144 24.72 22.76 6.15
N TYR A 145 23.62 23.34 5.61
CA TYR A 145 22.34 22.68 5.56
C TYR A 145 22.38 21.39 4.74
N TYR A 146 22.93 21.44 3.51
CA TYR A 146 22.99 20.24 2.68
C TYR A 146 23.95 19.19 3.21
N ARG A 147 25.08 19.59 3.78
CA ARG A 147 25.99 18.64 4.42
C ARG A 147 25.33 17.90 5.57
N ARG A 148 24.66 18.62 6.47
CA ARG A 148 23.94 17.99 7.61
C ARG A 148 22.77 17.11 7.15
N LEU A 149 22.10 17.51 6.08
CA LEU A 149 21.04 16.70 5.49
C LEU A 149 21.59 15.38 4.92
N ASP A 150 22.74 15.43 4.27
CA ASP A 150 23.43 14.25 3.74
C ASP A 150 23.91 13.32 4.85
N GLU A 151 24.48 13.86 5.93
CA GLU A 151 24.85 13.13 7.13
C GLU A 151 23.64 12.45 7.79
N ALA A 152 22.51 13.14 7.90
CA ALA A 152 21.27 12.60 8.45
C ALA A 152 20.70 11.46 7.58
N MET A 153 20.79 11.58 6.25
CA MET A 153 20.36 10.52 5.32
C MET A 153 21.25 9.27 5.42
N GLU A 154 22.56 9.45 5.59
CA GLU A 154 23.48 8.33 5.84
C GLU A 154 23.18 7.63 7.17
N HIS A 155 22.93 8.40 8.21
CA HIS A 155 22.59 7.85 9.52
C HIS A 155 21.29 7.04 9.46
N LEU A 156 20.23 7.59 8.85
CA LEU A 156 18.96 6.87 8.66
C LEU A 156 19.13 5.59 7.85
N LEU A 157 19.86 5.65 6.74
CA LEU A 157 20.11 4.48 5.91
C LEU A 157 20.87 3.37 6.66
N LEU A 158 21.84 3.76 7.47
CA LEU A 158 22.61 2.84 8.30
C LEU A 158 21.72 2.14 9.35
N GLU A 159 20.84 2.89 10.02
CA GLU A 159 19.92 2.34 11.02
C GLU A 159 18.86 1.41 10.38
N LEU A 160 18.32 1.78 9.24
CA LEU A 160 17.39 0.93 8.47
C LEU A 160 18.07 -0.39 8.05
N ASN A 161 19.32 -0.33 7.61
CA ASN A 161 20.08 -1.53 7.21
C ASN A 161 20.45 -2.43 8.39
N LYS A 162 20.71 -1.89 9.58
CA LYS A 162 20.91 -2.69 10.79
C LYS A 162 19.67 -3.48 11.15
N ALA A 163 18.52 -2.82 11.12
CA ALA A 163 17.23 -3.44 11.45
C ALA A 163 16.75 -4.48 10.42
N GLY A 164 17.13 -4.37 9.16
CA GLY A 164 16.79 -5.35 8.12
C GLY A 164 17.63 -6.63 8.17
N ARG A 165 18.65 -6.69 9.03
CA ARG A 165 19.51 -7.87 9.21
C ARG A 165 19.15 -8.74 10.42
N THR A 166 18.21 -8.27 11.23
CA THR A 166 17.63 -9.01 12.36
C THR A 166 16.30 -9.63 11.95
#